data_b1dc6337295e42394afe40ebf8146bca
#
_entry.id   b1dc6337295e42394afe40ebf8146bca
#
_cell.length_a   1.000
_cell.length_b   1.000
_cell.length_c   1.000
_cell.angle_alpha   90.00
_cell.angle_beta   90.00
_cell.angle_gamma   90.00
#
_symmetry.space_group_name_H-M   'P 1'
#
loop_
_entity.id
_entity.type
_entity.pdbx_description
1 polymer ?
#
loop_
_entity_poly.entity_id
_entity_poly.type
_entity_poly.pdbx_seq_one_letter_code
_entity_poly.pdbx_strand_id
1 'polypeptide(L)'
;MTDITNDIYDSIAPLDQELNGVRLDTRDLTLDNGLRVLLTPMDRATSVGISLYVKAGSRYELTESDSGLSHFLEHLCFKGTLQRPDPVEISKELDQLGGGVNAITDRELTVYYGKMTPDAASHGLALLSDLIQNSILLDDEIERERGVILEELAAVEDSPPELVSVALDGLIWPNQPHGREIAGTVSSVTNMPREKIVSYYKQQYVPNAATLSIAGAFDPASAERAVNELYGGWQSGSPGQFIPDMPVSRAETDGDLNLANRLALIQRDTEQVHLMLGMPGLALHDERRYALELFSVILGEGMSSRLFVRLREKLGLCYDIHSYPSFLTDTGMFGIYSGVDPKNVDATIEELFNELERAVEMPTESEVRLAKQIIRSRLTLRLEDSRAVSSYVGAQVTLGLPALQPDELLSKIDSIDRASIGEVAELILKPSRYHLSAIGPVERDRLANHLALG
;
A
#
# COMPACT_ATOMS: atom_id res chain seq x y z
N MET A 1 8.40 -39.11 -13.26
CA MET A 1 7.06 -38.52 -13.26
C MET A 1 7.17 -37.22 -14.01
N THR A 2 6.72 -37.20 -15.25
CA THR A 2 6.71 -36.01 -16.11
C THR A 2 5.87 -34.94 -15.44
N ASP A 3 6.45 -33.78 -15.34
CA ASP A 3 5.92 -32.62 -14.61
C ASP A 3 4.68 -32.09 -15.38
N ILE A 4 3.49 -32.45 -14.89
CA ILE A 4 2.19 -32.03 -15.47
C ILE A 4 2.04 -30.51 -15.47
N THR A 5 2.83 -29.80 -14.67
CA THR A 5 2.85 -28.33 -14.63
C THR A 5 3.37 -27.70 -15.92
N ASN A 6 4.39 -28.27 -16.56
CA ASN A 6 4.94 -27.73 -17.80
C ASN A 6 3.94 -27.80 -18.97
N ASP A 7 3.15 -28.87 -19.07
CA ASP A 7 2.20 -29.05 -20.17
C ASP A 7 1.01 -28.06 -20.16
N ILE A 8 0.61 -27.59 -18.97
CA ILE A 8 -0.49 -26.60 -18.85
C ILE A 8 -0.02 -25.20 -19.29
N TYR A 9 1.20 -24.83 -18.96
CA TYR A 9 1.76 -23.52 -19.31
C TYR A 9 2.12 -23.38 -20.79
N ASP A 10 2.52 -24.46 -21.44
CA ASP A 10 2.84 -24.47 -22.87
C ASP A 10 1.58 -24.41 -23.77
N SER A 11 0.40 -24.73 -23.22
CA SER A 11 -0.88 -24.65 -23.94
C SER A 11 -1.53 -23.28 -23.96
N ILE A 12 -1.04 -22.34 -23.15
CA ILE A 12 -1.55 -20.96 -23.13
C ILE A 12 -0.98 -20.24 -24.34
N ALA A 13 -1.82 -20.01 -25.36
CA ALA A 13 -1.44 -19.19 -26.50
C ALA A 13 -0.96 -17.82 -26.04
N PRO A 14 0.16 -17.28 -26.58
CA PRO A 14 0.58 -15.93 -26.29
C PRO A 14 -0.60 -14.99 -26.60
N LEU A 15 -1.03 -14.20 -25.65
CA LEU A 15 -1.90 -13.07 -25.94
C LEU A 15 -1.03 -12.02 -26.63
N ASP A 16 -0.84 -12.14 -27.94
CA ASP A 16 -0.23 -11.14 -28.81
C ASP A 16 -1.12 -9.87 -28.94
N GLN A 17 -1.92 -9.58 -27.92
CA GLN A 17 -2.59 -8.30 -27.84
C GLN A 17 -1.57 -7.30 -27.31
N GLU A 18 -0.86 -6.68 -28.26
CA GLU A 18 -0.27 -5.37 -28.01
C GLU A 18 -1.37 -4.51 -27.37
N LEU A 19 -1.14 -3.92 -26.20
CA LEU A 19 -1.94 -2.80 -25.70
C LEU A 19 -1.66 -1.59 -26.63
N ASN A 20 -1.76 -1.83 -27.95
CA ASN A 20 -1.66 -0.80 -28.97
C ASN A 20 -2.81 0.16 -28.75
N GLY A 21 -2.55 1.23 -27.97
CA GLY A 21 -3.42 2.37 -27.87
C GLY A 21 -4.07 2.70 -26.53
N VAL A 22 -3.72 2.09 -25.41
CA VAL A 22 -4.11 2.68 -24.10
C VAL A 22 -3.09 3.74 -23.73
N ARG A 23 -3.22 4.90 -24.35
CA ARG A 23 -2.46 6.09 -23.98
C ARG A 23 -3.31 6.97 -23.08
N LEU A 24 -2.75 7.37 -21.97
CA LEU A 24 -3.36 8.32 -21.06
C LEU A 24 -2.92 9.73 -21.48
N ASP A 25 -3.84 10.51 -22.04
CA ASP A 25 -3.57 11.91 -22.39
C ASP A 25 -3.68 12.79 -21.14
N THR A 26 -2.68 12.69 -20.29
CA THR A 26 -2.64 13.41 -19.00
C THR A 26 -2.02 14.80 -19.20
N ARG A 27 -2.79 15.84 -18.86
CA ARG A 27 -2.27 17.19 -18.69
C ARG A 27 -1.70 17.33 -17.28
N ASP A 28 -0.44 17.71 -17.19
CA ASP A 28 0.28 17.91 -15.92
C ASP A 28 0.51 19.41 -15.72
N LEU A 29 -0.14 19.97 -14.72
CA LEU A 29 -0.17 21.39 -14.41
C LEU A 29 0.34 21.61 -12.98
N THR A 30 0.91 22.78 -12.73
CA THR A 30 1.21 23.25 -11.38
C THR A 30 0.60 24.63 -11.22
N LEU A 31 -0.27 24.79 -10.22
CA LEU A 31 -0.85 26.09 -9.88
C LEU A 31 0.20 27.01 -9.23
N ASP A 32 -0.04 28.32 -9.22
CA ASP A 32 0.87 29.32 -8.64
C ASP A 32 1.17 29.07 -7.14
N ASN A 33 0.26 28.40 -6.42
CA ASN A 33 0.43 28.01 -5.03
C ASN A 33 1.18 26.69 -4.82
N GLY A 34 1.62 26.03 -5.92
CA GLY A 34 2.41 24.81 -5.89
C GLY A 34 1.58 23.51 -5.90
N LEU A 35 0.24 23.56 -5.96
CA LEU A 35 -0.58 22.36 -6.15
C LEU A 35 -0.31 21.76 -7.52
N ARG A 36 0.09 20.50 -7.56
CA ARG A 36 0.20 19.75 -8.83
C ARG A 36 -1.15 19.16 -9.21
N VAL A 37 -1.54 19.32 -10.46
CA VAL A 37 -2.84 18.92 -10.99
C VAL A 37 -2.67 18.06 -12.23
N LEU A 38 -3.26 16.87 -12.20
CA LEU A 38 -3.19 15.88 -13.27
C LEU A 38 -4.60 15.67 -13.82
N LEU A 39 -4.83 16.01 -15.08
CA LEU A 39 -6.11 15.88 -15.75
C LEU A 39 -6.00 14.83 -16.86
N THR A 40 -6.67 13.71 -16.69
CA THR A 40 -6.66 12.57 -17.62
C THR A 40 -8.06 12.32 -18.17
N PRO A 41 -8.46 13.00 -19.27
CA PRO A 41 -9.75 12.74 -19.91
C PRO A 41 -9.79 11.32 -20.49
N MET A 42 -10.94 10.67 -20.36
CA MET A 42 -11.18 9.32 -20.85
C MET A 42 -12.45 9.28 -21.70
N ASP A 43 -12.31 9.25 -23.02
CA ASP A 43 -13.43 9.38 -23.97
C ASP A 43 -14.55 8.34 -23.79
N ARG A 44 -14.23 7.16 -23.28
CA ARG A 44 -15.19 6.05 -23.08
C ARG A 44 -15.69 5.91 -21.66
N ALA A 45 -15.20 6.73 -20.73
CA ALA A 45 -15.64 6.66 -19.35
C ALA A 45 -17.05 7.25 -19.21
N THR A 46 -17.82 6.66 -18.27
CA THR A 46 -19.14 7.14 -17.86
C THR A 46 -19.10 7.74 -16.45
N SER A 47 -17.92 7.87 -15.87
CA SER A 47 -17.69 8.37 -14.53
C SER A 47 -16.44 9.24 -14.48
N VAL A 48 -16.31 10.01 -13.39
CA VAL A 48 -15.14 10.80 -13.05
C VAL A 48 -14.58 10.27 -11.73
N GLY A 49 -13.29 9.92 -11.72
CA GLY A 49 -12.50 9.62 -10.54
C GLY A 49 -11.69 10.84 -10.13
N ILE A 50 -11.75 11.20 -8.87
CA ILE A 50 -10.98 12.29 -8.28
C ILE A 50 -10.15 11.71 -7.14
N SER A 51 -8.86 12.03 -7.08
CA SER A 51 -7.96 11.64 -5.99
C SER A 51 -7.08 12.83 -5.60
N LEU A 52 -7.18 13.27 -4.37
CA LEU A 52 -6.31 14.29 -3.79
C LEU A 52 -5.33 13.60 -2.82
N TYR A 53 -4.07 13.65 -3.17
CA TYR A 53 -2.95 13.13 -2.39
C TYR A 53 -2.37 14.23 -1.54
N VAL A 54 -2.16 13.96 -0.27
CA VAL A 54 -1.43 14.83 0.65
C VAL A 54 -0.22 14.05 1.16
N LYS A 55 0.95 14.68 1.17
CA LYS A 55 2.17 14.10 1.77
C LYS A 55 2.06 14.16 3.29
N ALA A 56 1.24 13.29 3.82
CA ALA A 56 0.96 13.06 5.24
C ALA A 56 0.77 11.55 5.46
N GLY A 57 1.27 11.03 6.55
CA GLY A 57 1.23 9.61 6.87
C GLY A 57 2.11 9.30 8.07
N SER A 58 2.15 8.05 8.53
CA SER A 58 2.87 7.69 9.76
C SER A 58 4.36 8.04 9.72
N ARG A 59 5.00 8.13 8.54
CA ARG A 59 6.41 8.53 8.39
C ARG A 59 6.69 10.00 8.68
N TYR A 60 5.68 10.86 8.72
CA TYR A 60 5.81 12.27 9.09
C TYR A 60 5.60 12.50 10.59
N GLU A 61 5.28 11.46 11.34
CA GLU A 61 5.04 11.50 12.78
C GLU A 61 6.36 11.32 13.53
N LEU A 62 6.91 12.43 14.03
CA LEU A 62 8.29 12.49 14.50
C LEU A 62 8.57 11.66 15.75
N THR A 63 7.59 11.52 16.63
CA THR A 63 7.75 10.82 17.91
C THR A 63 6.67 9.74 18.08
N GLU A 64 6.89 8.81 18.99
CA GLU A 64 5.89 7.79 19.32
C GLU A 64 4.57 8.40 19.81
N SER A 65 4.62 9.53 20.51
CA SER A 65 3.43 10.25 20.94
C SER A 65 2.67 10.94 19.81
N ASP A 66 3.25 11.00 18.59
CA ASP A 66 2.60 11.51 17.38
C ASP A 66 1.89 10.39 16.60
N SER A 67 2.13 9.12 16.97
CA SER A 67 1.64 7.96 16.23
C SER A 67 0.11 7.99 16.13
N GLY A 68 -0.39 7.84 14.90
CA GLY A 68 -1.82 7.94 14.57
C GLY A 68 -2.33 9.33 14.23
N LEU A 69 -1.47 10.35 14.22
CA LEU A 69 -1.86 11.74 13.98
C LEU A 69 -2.42 11.95 12.57
N SER A 70 -1.81 11.34 11.56
CA SER A 70 -2.26 11.42 10.16
C SER A 70 -3.61 10.76 9.97
N HIS A 71 -3.80 9.58 10.55
CA HIS A 71 -5.05 8.85 10.51
C HIS A 71 -6.18 9.58 11.26
N PHE A 72 -5.89 10.11 12.44
CA PHE A 72 -6.84 10.92 13.19
C PHE A 72 -7.31 12.13 12.36
N LEU A 73 -6.38 12.82 11.70
CA LEU A 73 -6.69 13.97 10.87
C LEU A 73 -7.51 13.58 9.64
N GLU A 74 -7.29 12.41 9.06
CA GLU A 74 -8.12 11.86 7.98
C GLU A 74 -9.59 11.84 8.39
N HIS A 75 -9.93 11.23 9.55
CA HIS A 75 -11.28 11.18 10.10
C HIS A 75 -11.87 12.57 10.29
N LEU A 76 -11.10 13.47 10.89
CA LEU A 76 -11.57 14.81 11.26
C LEU A 76 -11.88 15.70 10.05
N CYS A 77 -11.27 15.45 8.89
CA CYS A 77 -11.61 16.19 7.67
C CYS A 77 -13.07 16.00 7.24
N PHE A 78 -13.73 14.92 7.65
CA PHE A 78 -15.15 14.65 7.38
C PHE A 78 -16.09 15.14 8.49
N LYS A 79 -15.58 15.79 9.53
CA LYS A 79 -16.33 16.12 10.76
C LYS A 79 -16.65 17.60 10.93
N GLY A 80 -16.68 18.34 9.84
CA GLY A 80 -17.12 19.71 9.79
C GLY A 80 -16.14 20.65 9.14
N THR A 81 -16.67 21.56 8.34
CA THR A 81 -15.95 22.64 7.67
C THR A 81 -16.54 23.99 8.02
N LEU A 82 -15.89 25.07 7.59
CA LEU A 82 -16.45 26.43 7.76
C LEU A 82 -17.78 26.61 7.01
N GLN A 83 -18.00 25.92 5.89
CA GLN A 83 -19.23 26.00 5.11
C GLN A 83 -20.26 24.96 5.56
N ARG A 84 -19.82 23.83 6.09
CA ARG A 84 -20.63 22.65 6.49
C ARG A 84 -20.25 22.25 7.91
N PRO A 85 -20.67 23.02 8.93
CA PRO A 85 -20.26 22.74 10.31
C PRO A 85 -20.86 21.46 10.91
N ASP A 86 -21.93 20.92 10.32
CA ASP A 86 -22.56 19.68 10.77
C ASP A 86 -22.07 18.48 9.94
N PRO A 87 -21.42 17.47 10.55
CA PRO A 87 -21.00 16.25 9.86
C PRO A 87 -22.13 15.52 9.12
N VAL A 88 -23.37 15.63 9.59
CA VAL A 88 -24.56 15.01 8.95
C VAL A 88 -24.83 15.67 7.59
N GLU A 89 -24.60 16.96 7.45
CA GLU A 89 -24.73 17.66 6.17
C GLU A 89 -23.69 17.15 5.18
N ILE A 90 -22.44 16.99 5.61
CA ILE A 90 -21.37 16.40 4.79
C ILE A 90 -21.76 15.00 4.34
N SER A 91 -22.22 14.15 5.26
CA SER A 91 -22.65 12.78 4.93
C SER A 91 -23.78 12.75 3.89
N LYS A 92 -24.76 13.63 4.00
CA LYS A 92 -25.84 13.75 3.01
C LYS A 92 -25.35 14.19 1.63
N GLU A 93 -24.41 15.14 1.58
CA GLU A 93 -23.83 15.58 0.31
C GLU A 93 -23.00 14.45 -0.31
N LEU A 94 -22.23 13.69 0.49
CA LEU A 94 -21.49 12.52 0.04
C LEU A 94 -22.44 11.46 -0.57
N ASP A 95 -23.55 11.16 0.09
CA ASP A 95 -24.56 10.23 -0.43
C ASP A 95 -25.17 10.71 -1.76
N GLN A 96 -25.38 12.02 -1.93
CA GLN A 96 -25.90 12.61 -3.16
C GLN A 96 -24.95 12.48 -4.36
N LEU A 97 -23.66 12.37 -4.13
CA LEU A 97 -22.68 12.12 -5.21
C LEU A 97 -22.84 10.74 -5.86
N GLY A 98 -23.57 9.83 -5.21
CA GLY A 98 -23.94 8.51 -5.75
C GLY A 98 -22.83 7.49 -5.89
N GLY A 99 -21.55 7.89 -5.73
CA GLY A 99 -20.38 7.04 -5.87
C GLY A 99 -19.47 7.01 -4.63
N GLY A 100 -19.78 7.83 -3.65
CA GLY A 100 -19.01 7.96 -2.42
C GLY A 100 -17.67 8.68 -2.58
N VAL A 101 -17.31 9.43 -1.56
CA VAL A 101 -15.97 9.93 -1.32
C VAL A 101 -15.46 9.25 -0.05
N ASN A 102 -14.21 8.83 -0.05
CA ASN A 102 -13.57 8.17 1.08
C ASN A 102 -12.11 8.63 1.18
N ALA A 103 -11.44 8.23 2.23
CA ALA A 103 -10.01 8.48 2.38
C ALA A 103 -9.28 7.22 2.84
N ILE A 104 -7.99 7.26 2.78
CA ILE A 104 -7.09 6.25 3.30
C ILE A 104 -5.78 6.91 3.69
N THR A 105 -5.30 6.58 4.86
CA THR A 105 -3.96 6.96 5.34
C THR A 105 -3.02 5.77 5.21
N ASP A 106 -1.85 6.03 4.63
CA ASP A 106 -0.74 5.09 4.54
C ASP A 106 0.50 5.71 5.21
N ARG A 107 1.62 5.07 5.09
CA ARG A 107 2.89 5.52 5.68
C ARG A 107 3.38 6.85 5.13
N GLU A 108 3.21 7.09 3.83
CA GLU A 108 3.77 8.27 3.14
C GLU A 108 2.70 9.25 2.62
N LEU A 109 1.46 8.80 2.50
CA LEU A 109 0.37 9.58 1.90
C LEU A 109 -0.93 9.41 2.67
N THR A 110 -1.72 10.48 2.72
CA THR A 110 -3.16 10.41 2.94
C THR A 110 -3.85 10.76 1.63
N VAL A 111 -4.79 9.94 1.19
CA VAL A 111 -5.46 10.09 -0.10
C VAL A 111 -6.95 10.22 0.11
N TYR A 112 -7.51 11.32 -0.33
CA TYR A 112 -8.96 11.56 -0.38
C TYR A 112 -9.43 11.31 -1.80
N TYR A 113 -10.35 10.38 -1.99
CA TYR A 113 -10.73 9.94 -3.33
C TYR A 113 -12.24 9.70 -3.46
N GLY A 114 -12.73 9.86 -4.66
CA GLY A 114 -14.11 9.55 -4.98
C GLY A 114 -14.28 9.16 -6.45
N LYS A 115 -15.41 8.49 -6.72
CA LYS A 115 -15.87 8.20 -8.08
C LYS A 115 -17.34 8.60 -8.17
N MET A 116 -17.68 9.32 -9.21
CA MET A 116 -19.02 9.89 -9.36
C MET A 116 -19.42 10.02 -10.82
N THR A 117 -20.68 10.37 -11.06
CA THR A 117 -21.14 10.69 -12.42
C THR A 117 -20.53 12.02 -12.89
N PRO A 118 -20.41 12.24 -14.21
CA PRO A 118 -19.89 13.51 -14.74
C PRO A 118 -20.63 14.75 -14.26
N ASP A 119 -21.96 14.65 -14.11
CA ASP A 119 -22.81 15.76 -13.63
C ASP A 119 -22.53 16.11 -12.16
N ALA A 120 -22.13 15.16 -11.34
CA ALA A 120 -21.78 15.36 -9.94
C ALA A 120 -20.32 15.77 -9.72
N ALA A 121 -19.46 15.68 -10.73
CA ALA A 121 -18.00 15.86 -10.58
C ALA A 121 -17.61 17.25 -10.06
N SER A 122 -18.25 18.30 -10.53
CA SER A 122 -18.01 19.67 -10.06
C SER A 122 -18.37 19.84 -8.58
N HIS A 123 -19.49 19.24 -8.16
CA HIS A 123 -19.92 19.25 -6.75
C HIS A 123 -18.95 18.44 -5.87
N GLY A 124 -18.56 17.23 -6.31
CA GLY A 124 -17.60 16.40 -5.59
C GLY A 124 -16.23 17.07 -5.44
N LEU A 125 -15.77 17.76 -6.49
CA LEU A 125 -14.51 18.52 -6.45
C LEU A 125 -14.60 19.69 -5.45
N ALA A 126 -15.73 20.43 -5.42
CA ALA A 126 -15.96 21.51 -4.48
C ALA A 126 -16.06 21.02 -3.02
N LEU A 127 -16.76 19.90 -2.80
CA LEU A 127 -16.86 19.28 -1.48
C LEU A 127 -15.48 18.84 -0.98
N LEU A 128 -14.70 18.13 -1.82
CA LEU A 128 -13.35 17.71 -1.46
C LEU A 128 -12.43 18.89 -1.14
N SER A 129 -12.51 19.96 -1.92
CA SER A 129 -11.79 21.21 -1.67
C SER A 129 -12.14 21.79 -0.29
N ASP A 130 -13.40 21.84 0.08
CA ASP A 130 -13.85 22.36 1.37
C ASP A 130 -13.42 21.49 2.55
N LEU A 131 -13.57 20.15 2.42
CA LEU A 131 -13.13 19.20 3.45
C LEU A 131 -11.64 19.36 3.80
N ILE A 132 -10.80 19.56 2.78
CA ILE A 132 -9.35 19.58 2.97
C ILE A 132 -8.82 20.96 3.36
N GLN A 133 -9.40 22.04 2.87
CA GLN A 133 -8.90 23.39 3.12
C GLN A 133 -9.54 24.07 4.32
N ASN A 134 -10.77 23.69 4.67
CA ASN A 134 -11.63 24.44 5.61
C ASN A 134 -12.11 23.63 6.81
N SER A 135 -11.48 22.47 7.10
CA SER A 135 -11.82 21.67 8.27
C SER A 135 -11.64 22.47 9.56
N ILE A 136 -12.66 22.44 10.44
CA ILE A 136 -12.70 23.27 11.66
C ILE A 136 -12.17 22.57 12.91
N LEU A 137 -12.02 21.25 12.87
CA LEU A 137 -11.39 20.43 13.92
C LEU A 137 -11.98 20.75 15.32
N LEU A 138 -13.30 20.60 15.45
CA LEU A 138 -14.04 20.88 16.68
C LEU A 138 -13.63 19.95 17.82
N ASP A 139 -13.56 20.47 19.04
CA ASP A 139 -13.19 19.70 20.23
C ASP A 139 -14.13 18.49 20.44
N ASP A 140 -15.46 18.69 20.31
CA ASP A 140 -16.44 17.62 20.48
C ASP A 140 -16.28 16.52 19.41
N GLU A 141 -15.94 16.88 18.18
CA GLU A 141 -15.70 15.90 17.10
C GLU A 141 -14.37 15.16 17.29
N ILE A 142 -13.34 15.86 17.78
CA ILE A 142 -12.08 15.21 18.14
C ILE A 142 -12.32 14.14 19.20
N GLU A 143 -13.11 14.42 20.23
CA GLU A 143 -13.38 13.43 21.28
C GLU A 143 -14.26 12.27 20.78
N ARG A 144 -15.20 12.52 19.86
CA ARG A 144 -15.98 11.44 19.24
C ARG A 144 -15.10 10.53 18.37
N GLU A 145 -14.30 11.12 17.50
CA GLU A 145 -13.44 10.36 16.59
C GLU A 145 -12.30 9.65 17.35
N ARG A 146 -11.81 10.20 18.44
CA ARG A 146 -10.92 9.49 19.37
C ARG A 146 -11.51 8.16 19.80
N GLY A 147 -12.80 8.15 20.18
CA GLY A 147 -13.53 6.92 20.53
C GLY A 147 -13.59 5.95 19.36
N VAL A 148 -13.88 6.43 18.14
CA VAL A 148 -13.94 5.60 16.93
C VAL A 148 -12.58 4.96 16.62
N ILE A 149 -11.51 5.74 16.64
CA ILE A 149 -10.15 5.22 16.36
C ILE A 149 -9.70 4.20 17.43
N LEU A 150 -10.09 4.40 18.70
CA LEU A 150 -9.81 3.40 19.73
C LEU A 150 -10.55 2.07 19.49
N GLU A 151 -11.79 2.12 18.97
CA GLU A 151 -12.51 0.91 18.54
C GLU A 151 -11.87 0.26 17.29
N GLU A 152 -11.35 1.03 16.36
CA GLU A 152 -10.60 0.49 15.20
C GLU A 152 -9.30 -0.20 15.66
N LEU A 153 -8.55 0.40 16.58
CA LEU A 153 -7.37 -0.23 17.19
C LEU A 153 -7.73 -1.53 17.91
N ALA A 154 -8.88 -1.56 18.60
CA ALA A 154 -9.37 -2.80 19.22
C ALA A 154 -9.74 -3.84 18.15
N ALA A 155 -10.33 -3.44 17.01
CA ALA A 155 -10.63 -4.35 15.91
C ALA A 155 -9.36 -4.95 15.27
N VAL A 156 -8.29 -4.16 15.09
CA VAL A 156 -6.98 -4.66 14.65
C VAL A 156 -6.41 -5.66 15.66
N GLU A 157 -6.49 -5.32 16.96
CA GLU A 157 -6.07 -6.21 18.04
C GLU A 157 -6.85 -7.55 18.01
N ASP A 158 -8.12 -7.54 17.66
CA ASP A 158 -8.98 -8.72 17.52
C ASP A 158 -8.84 -9.46 16.18
N SER A 159 -8.06 -8.92 15.24
CA SER A 159 -7.82 -9.49 13.91
C SER A 159 -6.40 -10.09 13.81
N PRO A 160 -6.22 -11.40 14.03
CA PRO A 160 -4.89 -12.01 13.97
C PRO A 160 -4.13 -11.80 12.64
N PRO A 161 -4.79 -11.81 11.45
CA PRO A 161 -4.12 -11.51 10.18
C PRO A 161 -3.58 -10.09 10.08
N GLU A 162 -4.28 -9.10 10.64
CA GLU A 162 -3.82 -7.70 10.65
C GLU A 162 -2.72 -7.50 11.68
N LEU A 163 -2.94 -8.00 12.90
CA LEU A 163 -2.00 -7.85 13.99
C LEU A 163 -0.64 -8.53 13.71
N VAL A 164 -0.62 -9.67 12.99
CA VAL A 164 0.64 -10.33 12.61
C VAL A 164 1.45 -9.49 11.63
N SER A 165 0.76 -8.70 10.76
CA SER A 165 1.39 -7.75 9.85
C SER A 165 2.04 -6.58 10.59
N VAL A 166 1.30 -5.99 11.54
CA VAL A 166 1.81 -4.91 12.41
C VAL A 166 3.04 -5.38 13.20
N ALA A 167 2.99 -6.59 13.75
CA ALA A 167 4.12 -7.18 14.47
C ALA A 167 5.35 -7.37 13.57
N LEU A 168 5.15 -7.76 12.30
CA LEU A 168 6.23 -7.88 11.32
C LEU A 168 6.84 -6.52 10.97
N ASP A 169 6.03 -5.52 10.73
CA ASP A 169 6.49 -4.17 10.42
C ASP A 169 7.41 -3.63 11.52
N GLY A 170 7.04 -3.85 12.79
CA GLY A 170 7.86 -3.50 13.94
C GLY A 170 9.20 -4.24 14.04
N LEU A 171 9.30 -5.46 13.48
CA LEU A 171 10.56 -6.20 13.36
C LEU A 171 11.45 -5.70 12.22
N ILE A 172 10.84 -5.41 11.06
CA ILE A 172 11.58 -4.94 9.86
C ILE A 172 12.11 -3.51 10.08
N TRP A 173 11.31 -2.66 10.73
CA TRP A 173 11.64 -1.24 10.95
C TRP A 173 11.56 -0.87 12.44
N PRO A 174 12.43 -1.45 13.29
CA PRO A 174 12.38 -1.23 14.73
C PRO A 174 12.62 0.23 15.09
N ASN A 175 11.78 0.76 15.97
CA ASN A 175 11.85 2.15 16.46
C ASN A 175 11.73 3.24 15.39
N GLN A 176 11.19 2.90 14.23
CA GLN A 176 10.97 3.82 13.11
C GLN A 176 9.47 4.07 12.90
N PRO A 177 9.07 5.26 12.39
CA PRO A 177 7.66 5.59 12.18
C PRO A 177 6.93 4.61 11.27
N HIS A 178 7.58 4.14 10.21
CA HIS A 178 6.99 3.20 9.26
C HIS A 178 6.91 1.74 9.74
N GLY A 179 7.50 1.43 10.88
CA GLY A 179 7.30 0.17 11.60
C GLY A 179 6.18 0.24 12.65
N ARG A 180 5.51 1.38 12.80
CA ARG A 180 4.39 1.56 13.75
C ARG A 180 3.06 1.29 13.05
N GLU A 181 2.04 0.98 13.87
CA GLU A 181 0.65 0.97 13.42
C GLU A 181 0.23 2.36 12.91
N ILE A 182 -0.39 2.42 11.73
CA ILE A 182 -0.78 3.69 11.09
C ILE A 182 -1.85 4.42 11.90
N ALA A 183 -2.79 3.69 12.49
CA ALA A 183 -3.81 4.25 13.37
C ALA A 183 -3.26 4.70 14.74
N GLY A 184 -1.98 4.43 15.01
CA GLY A 184 -1.30 4.77 16.24
C GLY A 184 -1.38 3.69 17.31
N THR A 185 -1.33 4.11 18.56
CA THR A 185 -1.48 3.24 19.74
C THR A 185 -2.59 3.76 20.63
N VAL A 186 -3.15 2.92 21.48
CA VAL A 186 -4.14 3.35 22.50
C VAL A 186 -3.58 4.53 23.32
N SER A 187 -2.30 4.52 23.67
CA SER A 187 -1.67 5.59 24.43
C SER A 187 -1.56 6.88 23.65
N SER A 188 -1.06 6.84 22.39
CA SER A 188 -0.87 8.03 21.58
C SER A 188 -2.21 8.67 21.21
N VAL A 189 -3.20 7.88 20.79
CA VAL A 189 -4.54 8.36 20.42
C VAL A 189 -5.27 8.95 21.62
N THR A 190 -5.26 8.26 22.79
CA THR A 190 -5.91 8.76 24.01
C THR A 190 -5.35 10.12 24.47
N ASN A 191 -4.03 10.30 24.36
CA ASN A 191 -3.36 11.50 24.87
C ASN A 191 -3.08 12.56 23.79
N MET A 192 -3.54 12.38 22.55
CA MET A 192 -3.31 13.31 21.43
C MET A 192 -4.02 14.65 21.70
N PRO A 193 -3.28 15.77 21.93
CA PRO A 193 -3.91 17.04 22.20
C PRO A 193 -4.35 17.72 20.91
N ARG A 194 -5.44 18.49 20.97
CA ARG A 194 -6.00 19.22 19.82
C ARG A 194 -4.98 20.13 19.15
N GLU A 195 -4.16 20.82 19.92
CA GLU A 195 -3.15 21.76 19.43
C GLU A 195 -2.17 21.08 18.48
N LYS A 196 -1.82 19.83 18.76
CA LYS A 196 -0.94 19.01 17.90
C LYS A 196 -1.64 18.67 16.59
N ILE A 197 -2.89 18.24 16.64
CA ILE A 197 -3.71 17.96 15.45
C ILE A 197 -3.82 19.20 14.56
N VAL A 198 -4.16 20.34 15.13
CA VAL A 198 -4.28 21.61 14.41
C VAL A 198 -2.94 22.06 13.83
N SER A 199 -1.85 21.89 14.57
CA SER A 199 -0.51 22.23 14.11
C SER A 199 -0.11 21.37 12.91
N TYR A 200 -0.33 20.07 12.99
CA TYR A 200 -0.03 19.12 11.91
C TYR A 200 -0.88 19.38 10.66
N TYR A 201 -2.18 19.65 10.82
CA TYR A 201 -3.06 20.04 9.72
C TYR A 201 -2.52 21.26 8.98
N LYS A 202 -2.18 22.33 9.70
CA LYS A 202 -1.65 23.55 9.10
C LYS A 202 -0.29 23.36 8.42
N GLN A 203 0.50 22.40 8.89
CA GLN A 203 1.81 22.10 8.35
C GLN A 203 1.75 21.21 7.11
N GLN A 204 0.97 20.13 7.14
CA GLN A 204 0.98 19.11 6.08
C GLN A 204 -0.08 19.35 5.00
N TYR A 205 -1.24 19.91 5.37
CA TYR A 205 -2.33 20.12 4.43
C TYR A 205 -2.17 21.45 3.68
N VAL A 206 -1.16 21.47 2.82
CA VAL A 206 -0.78 22.64 2.02
C VAL A 206 -0.63 22.25 0.55
N PRO A 207 -0.95 23.15 -0.41
CA PRO A 207 -1.02 22.78 -1.83
C PRO A 207 0.33 22.31 -2.40
N ASN A 208 1.43 22.85 -1.92
CA ASN A 208 2.78 22.45 -2.36
C ASN A 208 3.26 21.10 -1.75
N ALA A 209 2.44 20.45 -0.91
CA ALA A 209 2.60 19.08 -0.46
C ALA A 209 1.48 18.16 -1.00
N ALA A 210 0.69 18.64 -1.96
CA ALA A 210 -0.46 17.91 -2.47
C ALA A 210 -0.42 17.72 -3.99
N THR A 211 -1.12 16.68 -4.46
CA THR A 211 -1.37 16.41 -5.88
C THR A 211 -2.83 16.07 -6.08
N LEU A 212 -3.51 16.79 -6.96
CA LEU A 212 -4.87 16.50 -7.37
C LEU A 212 -4.86 15.77 -8.73
N SER A 213 -5.41 14.58 -8.76
CA SER A 213 -5.55 13.79 -9.99
C SER A 213 -7.02 13.57 -10.32
N ILE A 214 -7.42 13.89 -11.53
CA ILE A 214 -8.79 13.73 -12.04
C ILE A 214 -8.73 12.91 -13.33
N ALA A 215 -9.49 11.81 -13.39
CA ALA A 215 -9.57 10.99 -14.59
C ALA A 215 -11.03 10.65 -14.92
N GLY A 216 -11.36 10.51 -16.22
CA GLY A 216 -12.69 10.11 -16.66
C GLY A 216 -13.36 11.02 -17.64
N ALA A 217 -14.69 11.06 -17.60
CA ALA A 217 -15.55 11.80 -18.55
C ALA A 217 -15.73 13.26 -18.13
N PHE A 218 -14.85 14.14 -18.53
CA PHE A 218 -14.94 15.59 -18.27
C PHE A 218 -14.29 16.41 -19.39
N ASP A 219 -14.66 17.69 -19.50
CA ASP A 219 -13.96 18.64 -20.36
C ASP A 219 -12.73 19.21 -19.65
N PRO A 220 -11.51 18.99 -20.16
CA PRO A 220 -10.28 19.40 -19.50
C PRO A 220 -10.18 20.89 -19.20
N ALA A 221 -10.67 21.75 -20.13
CA ALA A 221 -10.62 23.20 -19.93
C ALA A 221 -11.58 23.66 -18.81
N SER A 222 -12.73 23.03 -18.69
CA SER A 222 -13.68 23.30 -17.61
C SER A 222 -13.18 22.78 -16.26
N ALA A 223 -12.54 21.60 -16.25
CA ALA A 223 -11.93 21.05 -15.04
C ALA A 223 -10.78 21.94 -14.54
N GLU A 224 -9.91 22.41 -15.46
CA GLU A 224 -8.82 23.32 -15.13
C GLU A 224 -9.32 24.63 -14.51
N ARG A 225 -10.38 25.23 -15.08
CA ARG A 225 -11.01 26.44 -14.51
C ARG A 225 -11.57 26.19 -13.11
N ALA A 226 -12.31 25.08 -12.92
CA ALA A 226 -12.88 24.73 -11.63
C ALA A 226 -11.80 24.48 -10.58
N VAL A 227 -10.71 23.79 -10.93
CA VAL A 227 -9.57 23.58 -10.04
C VAL A 227 -8.91 24.90 -9.64
N ASN A 228 -8.66 25.81 -10.61
CA ASN A 228 -8.09 27.12 -10.30
C ASN A 228 -9.00 27.94 -9.36
N GLU A 229 -10.32 27.92 -9.57
CA GLU A 229 -11.30 28.60 -8.72
C GLU A 229 -11.32 28.04 -7.29
N LEU A 230 -11.33 26.71 -7.15
CA LEU A 230 -11.49 26.04 -5.86
C LEU A 230 -10.17 25.91 -5.06
N TYR A 231 -9.06 25.74 -5.74
CA TYR A 231 -7.77 25.45 -5.09
C TYR A 231 -6.74 26.57 -5.23
N GLY A 232 -6.93 27.51 -6.15
CA GLY A 232 -5.94 28.59 -6.39
C GLY A 232 -5.73 29.52 -5.18
N GLY A 233 -6.73 29.65 -4.31
CA GLY A 233 -6.65 30.40 -3.04
C GLY A 233 -6.05 29.64 -1.87
N TRP A 234 -5.79 28.35 -2.00
CA TRP A 234 -5.19 27.53 -0.95
C TRP A 234 -3.77 27.99 -0.65
N GLN A 235 -3.49 28.32 0.62
CA GLN A 235 -2.23 28.95 1.01
C GLN A 235 -1.08 27.94 1.07
N SER A 236 0.01 28.24 0.38
CA SER A 236 1.25 27.45 0.43
C SER A 236 1.87 27.50 1.82
N GLY A 237 2.60 26.43 2.17
CA GLY A 237 3.25 26.30 3.46
C GLY A 237 4.65 25.69 3.38
N SER A 238 5.16 25.34 4.55
CA SER A 238 6.42 24.60 4.70
C SER A 238 6.11 23.22 5.28
N PRO A 239 5.78 22.23 4.42
CA PRO A 239 5.42 20.91 4.89
C PRO A 239 6.60 20.24 5.61
N GLY A 240 6.28 19.43 6.61
CA GLY A 240 7.26 18.57 7.25
C GLY A 240 7.82 17.55 6.25
N GLN A 241 9.00 17.08 6.56
CA GLN A 241 9.62 15.99 5.79
C GLN A 241 9.33 14.67 6.49
N PHE A 242 9.14 13.61 5.72
CA PHE A 242 9.09 12.28 6.33
C PHE A 242 10.46 11.91 6.89
N ILE A 243 10.45 11.01 7.89
CA ILE A 243 11.69 10.49 8.47
C ILE A 243 12.25 9.44 7.49
N PRO A 244 13.46 9.68 6.92
CA PRO A 244 14.10 8.71 6.05
C PRO A 244 14.30 7.37 6.75
N ASP A 245 14.31 6.29 5.98
CA ASP A 245 14.69 4.98 6.52
C ASP A 245 16.10 5.08 7.11
N MET A 246 16.20 4.72 8.38
CA MET A 246 17.48 4.52 9.03
C MET A 246 17.77 3.02 8.94
N PRO A 247 18.55 2.56 7.95
CA PRO A 247 18.89 1.17 7.92
C PRO A 247 19.52 0.82 9.25
N VAL A 248 18.84 -0.04 10.01
CA VAL A 248 19.45 -0.70 11.17
C VAL A 248 20.79 -1.21 10.67
N SER A 249 21.88 -0.72 11.27
CA SER A 249 23.19 -0.79 10.63
C SER A 249 23.41 -2.21 10.13
N ARG A 250 23.48 -2.37 8.82
CA ARG A 250 23.62 -3.68 8.15
C ARG A 250 24.88 -4.41 8.62
N ALA A 251 25.79 -3.70 9.30
CA ALA A 251 26.98 -4.24 9.94
C ALA A 251 26.68 -5.05 11.21
N GLU A 252 25.55 -4.80 11.88
CA GLU A 252 25.15 -5.59 13.06
C GLU A 252 24.37 -6.86 12.67
N THR A 253 23.90 -6.97 11.42
CA THR A 253 23.11 -8.11 10.97
C THR A 253 23.93 -9.25 10.38
N ASP A 254 25.20 -9.03 10.02
CA ASP A 254 26.05 -10.10 9.43
C ASP A 254 26.84 -10.92 10.48
N GLY A 255 26.78 -10.59 11.76
CA GLY A 255 27.62 -11.25 12.78
C GLY A 255 26.95 -11.73 14.05
N ASP A 256 25.82 -11.16 14.46
CA ASP A 256 25.16 -11.52 15.73
C ASP A 256 23.63 -11.48 15.57
N LEU A 257 23.11 -12.52 14.93
CA LEU A 257 21.66 -12.69 14.68
C LEU A 257 20.94 -13.00 16.00
N ASN A 258 20.70 -11.96 16.77
CA ASN A 258 19.87 -12.09 17.95
C ASN A 258 18.43 -12.43 17.51
N LEU A 259 18.05 -13.71 17.67
CA LEU A 259 16.72 -14.22 17.38
C LEU A 259 15.62 -13.38 18.04
N ALA A 260 15.93 -12.68 19.15
CA ALA A 260 14.99 -11.77 19.80
C ALA A 260 14.55 -10.62 18.88
N ASN A 261 15.39 -10.19 17.95
CA ASN A 261 15.11 -9.09 17.03
C ASN A 261 14.49 -9.56 15.69
N ARG A 262 14.38 -10.88 15.50
CA ARG A 262 13.88 -11.48 14.25
C ARG A 262 12.57 -12.27 14.42
N LEU A 263 12.11 -12.46 15.68
CA LEU A 263 10.93 -13.23 15.99
C LEU A 263 10.00 -12.49 16.92
N ALA A 264 8.80 -12.17 16.44
CA ALA A 264 7.68 -11.74 17.26
C ALA A 264 6.66 -12.88 17.39
N LEU A 265 6.21 -13.13 18.61
CA LEU A 265 5.15 -14.10 18.89
C LEU A 265 4.14 -13.47 19.84
N ILE A 266 2.88 -13.43 19.39
CA ILE A 266 1.72 -13.09 20.19
C ILE A 266 0.95 -14.37 20.45
N GLN A 267 1.02 -14.87 21.68
CA GLN A 267 0.29 -16.08 22.06
C GLN A 267 -1.20 -15.78 22.22
N ARG A 268 -2.02 -16.47 21.44
CA ARG A 268 -3.49 -16.43 21.52
C ARG A 268 -4.07 -17.81 21.28
N ASP A 269 -5.24 -18.05 21.86
CA ASP A 269 -6.04 -19.24 21.58
C ASP A 269 -6.91 -18.99 20.35
N THR A 270 -6.33 -19.25 19.18
CA THR A 270 -6.97 -19.07 17.87
C THR A 270 -7.08 -20.41 17.15
N GLU A 271 -8.07 -20.56 16.25
CA GLU A 271 -8.24 -21.78 15.45
C GLU A 271 -7.06 -22.01 14.47
N GLN A 272 -6.41 -20.94 14.04
CA GLN A 272 -5.25 -20.97 13.17
C GLN A 272 -4.06 -20.25 13.80
N VAL A 273 -2.86 -20.66 13.41
CA VAL A 273 -1.65 -19.85 13.60
C VAL A 273 -1.47 -18.99 12.35
N HIS A 274 -1.41 -17.70 12.54
CA HIS A 274 -1.12 -16.74 11.48
C HIS A 274 0.38 -16.47 11.48
N LEU A 275 1.03 -16.80 10.38
CA LEU A 275 2.47 -16.65 10.18
C LEU A 275 2.72 -15.57 9.15
N MET A 276 3.72 -14.74 9.40
CA MET A 276 4.18 -13.76 8.43
C MET A 276 5.71 -13.71 8.43
N LEU A 277 6.29 -14.13 7.30
CA LEU A 277 7.71 -14.06 7.05
C LEU A 277 8.01 -12.80 6.26
N GLY A 278 8.92 -11.97 6.75
CA GLY A 278 9.32 -10.74 6.07
C GLY A 278 10.82 -10.60 5.93
N MET A 279 11.22 -9.91 4.90
CA MET A 279 12.60 -9.53 4.66
C MET A 279 12.68 -8.11 4.07
N PRO A 280 13.75 -7.35 4.35
CA PRO A 280 13.96 -6.05 3.71
C PRO A 280 13.92 -6.18 2.20
N GLY A 281 13.06 -5.37 1.57
CA GLY A 281 12.81 -5.34 0.13
C GLY A 281 13.57 -4.22 -0.58
N LEU A 282 13.00 -3.77 -1.69
CA LEU A 282 13.52 -2.69 -2.52
C LEU A 282 12.74 -1.42 -2.31
N ALA A 283 13.39 -0.28 -2.48
CA ALA A 283 12.75 1.02 -2.48
C ALA A 283 11.90 1.22 -3.75
N LEU A 284 10.90 2.11 -3.67
CA LEU A 284 10.04 2.48 -4.78
C LEU A 284 10.82 3.03 -5.99
N HIS A 285 11.93 3.74 -5.75
CA HIS A 285 12.78 4.31 -6.81
C HIS A 285 13.81 3.33 -7.38
N ASP A 286 13.91 2.11 -6.87
CA ASP A 286 14.79 1.08 -7.41
C ASP A 286 14.14 0.42 -8.65
N GLU A 287 14.78 0.52 -9.80
CA GLU A 287 14.27 -0.05 -11.06
C GLU A 287 14.13 -1.59 -11.00
N ARG A 288 14.88 -2.28 -10.13
CA ARG A 288 14.75 -3.73 -9.91
C ARG A 288 13.42 -4.13 -9.27
N ARG A 289 12.63 -3.17 -8.75
CA ARG A 289 11.29 -3.45 -8.20
C ARG A 289 10.38 -4.17 -9.18
N TYR A 290 10.49 -3.89 -10.49
CA TYR A 290 9.69 -4.58 -11.51
C TYR A 290 10.03 -6.08 -11.62
N ALA A 291 11.31 -6.42 -11.43
CA ALA A 291 11.72 -7.83 -11.33
C ALA A 291 11.21 -8.46 -10.03
N LEU A 292 11.17 -7.70 -8.92
CA LEU A 292 10.62 -8.15 -7.65
C LEU A 292 9.09 -8.36 -7.73
N GLU A 293 8.36 -7.52 -8.45
CA GLU A 293 6.94 -7.71 -8.72
C GLU A 293 6.68 -9.01 -9.52
N LEU A 294 7.46 -9.25 -10.58
CA LEU A 294 7.38 -10.50 -11.34
C LEU A 294 7.74 -11.72 -10.48
N PHE A 295 8.78 -11.60 -9.65
CA PHE A 295 9.15 -12.64 -8.70
C PHE A 295 8.03 -12.95 -7.71
N SER A 296 7.36 -11.93 -7.17
CA SER A 296 6.21 -12.09 -6.27
C SER A 296 5.07 -12.86 -6.95
N VAL A 297 4.74 -12.51 -8.19
CA VAL A 297 3.70 -13.22 -8.96
C VAL A 297 4.05 -14.70 -9.14
N ILE A 298 5.30 -15.00 -9.46
CA ILE A 298 5.76 -16.40 -9.62
C ILE A 298 5.74 -17.15 -8.30
N LEU A 299 6.22 -16.53 -7.23
CA LEU A 299 6.39 -17.17 -5.94
C LEU A 299 5.06 -17.41 -5.22
N GLY A 300 4.22 -16.37 -5.07
CA GLY A 300 3.10 -16.44 -4.14
C GLY A 300 1.84 -15.70 -4.55
N GLU A 301 1.73 -15.10 -5.76
CA GLU A 301 0.50 -14.42 -6.14
C GLU A 301 -0.37 -15.26 -7.10
N GLY A 302 -1.51 -15.68 -6.61
CA GLY A 302 -2.47 -16.45 -7.41
C GLY A 302 -2.33 -17.97 -7.28
N MET A 303 -3.32 -18.67 -7.81
CA MET A 303 -3.50 -20.13 -7.63
C MET A 303 -2.45 -20.99 -8.35
N SER A 304 -1.70 -20.42 -9.28
CA SER A 304 -0.63 -21.10 -10.00
C SER A 304 0.76 -20.82 -9.47
N SER A 305 0.89 -19.98 -8.44
CA SER A 305 2.17 -19.65 -7.83
C SER A 305 2.80 -20.84 -7.12
N ARG A 306 4.13 -20.81 -6.98
CA ARG A 306 4.90 -21.92 -6.39
C ARG A 306 4.43 -22.27 -4.98
N LEU A 307 4.28 -21.27 -4.11
CA LEU A 307 3.84 -21.47 -2.72
C LEU A 307 2.43 -22.05 -2.66
N PHE A 308 1.49 -21.48 -3.42
CA PHE A 308 0.10 -21.94 -3.42
C PHE A 308 0.01 -23.40 -3.90
N VAL A 309 0.63 -23.72 -5.04
CA VAL A 309 0.61 -25.08 -5.60
C VAL A 309 1.29 -26.08 -4.65
N ARG A 310 2.42 -25.69 -4.05
CA ARG A 310 3.17 -26.61 -3.20
C ARG A 310 2.54 -26.81 -1.83
N LEU A 311 2.33 -25.73 -1.07
CA LEU A 311 1.91 -25.84 0.33
C LEU A 311 0.40 -26.09 0.47
N ARG A 312 -0.41 -25.43 -0.38
CA ARG A 312 -1.86 -25.57 -0.30
C ARG A 312 -2.39 -26.76 -1.10
N GLU A 313 -2.11 -26.82 -2.42
CA GLU A 313 -2.73 -27.81 -3.30
C GLU A 313 -2.12 -29.22 -3.15
N LYS A 314 -0.79 -29.34 -3.10
CA LYS A 314 -0.11 -30.63 -3.04
C LYS A 314 -0.01 -31.18 -1.62
N LEU A 315 0.29 -30.34 -0.64
CA LEU A 315 0.56 -30.78 0.74
C LEU A 315 -0.60 -30.53 1.70
N GLY A 316 -1.53 -29.62 1.38
CA GLY A 316 -2.67 -29.29 2.24
C GLY A 316 -2.28 -28.73 3.61
N LEU A 317 -1.16 -28.00 3.68
CA LEU A 317 -0.60 -27.51 4.94
C LEU A 317 -1.28 -26.22 5.44
N CYS A 318 -1.77 -25.39 4.52
CA CYS A 318 -2.39 -24.11 4.82
C CYS A 318 -3.63 -23.88 3.97
N TYR A 319 -4.53 -23.01 4.46
CA TYR A 319 -5.69 -22.56 3.70
C TYR A 319 -5.36 -21.38 2.79
N ASP A 320 -4.58 -20.46 3.31
CA ASP A 320 -4.12 -19.26 2.60
C ASP A 320 -2.60 -19.14 2.70
N ILE A 321 -1.99 -18.80 1.57
CA ILE A 321 -0.58 -18.45 1.48
C ILE A 321 -0.39 -17.53 0.28
N HIS A 322 0.27 -16.40 0.50
CA HIS A 322 0.61 -15.47 -0.56
C HIS A 322 1.84 -14.64 -0.22
N SER A 323 2.52 -14.14 -1.26
CA SER A 323 3.62 -13.18 -1.15
C SER A 323 3.20 -11.82 -1.69
N TYR A 324 3.86 -10.77 -1.22
CA TYR A 324 3.67 -9.40 -1.71
C TYR A 324 4.92 -8.54 -1.46
N PRO A 325 5.30 -7.68 -2.40
CA PRO A 325 6.26 -6.62 -2.16
C PRO A 325 5.53 -5.39 -1.59
N SER A 326 6.17 -4.69 -0.67
CA SER A 326 5.76 -3.36 -0.19
C SER A 326 6.88 -2.38 -0.49
N PHE A 327 6.55 -1.30 -1.21
CA PHE A 327 7.53 -0.29 -1.64
C PHE A 327 7.23 1.03 -0.94
N LEU A 328 8.22 1.56 -0.25
CA LEU A 328 8.25 2.94 0.24
C LEU A 328 9.29 3.72 -0.56
N THR A 329 9.27 5.04 -0.50
CA THR A 329 10.11 5.91 -1.34
C THR A 329 11.60 5.54 -1.28
N ASP A 330 12.12 5.20 -0.11
CA ASP A 330 13.56 4.93 0.15
C ASP A 330 13.86 3.53 0.72
N THR A 331 12.83 2.73 1.01
CA THR A 331 12.95 1.38 1.56
C THR A 331 11.82 0.48 1.06
N GLY A 332 11.75 -0.76 1.52
CA GLY A 332 10.66 -1.68 1.23
C GLY A 332 10.78 -2.98 1.99
N MET A 333 9.77 -3.81 1.83
CA MET A 333 9.67 -5.14 2.42
C MET A 333 9.18 -6.14 1.37
N PHE A 334 9.60 -7.38 1.49
CA PHE A 334 8.98 -8.52 0.83
C PHE A 334 8.38 -9.42 1.91
N GLY A 335 7.06 -9.61 1.86
CA GLY A 335 6.31 -10.35 2.85
C GLY A 335 5.69 -11.62 2.29
N ILE A 336 5.56 -12.65 3.13
CA ILE A 336 4.84 -13.88 2.84
C ILE A 336 3.94 -14.16 4.05
N TYR A 337 2.64 -14.22 3.80
CA TYR A 337 1.64 -14.57 4.81
C TYR A 337 1.17 -16.01 4.65
N SER A 338 0.83 -16.68 5.76
CA SER A 338 0.11 -17.96 5.74
C SER A 338 -0.76 -18.15 6.97
N GLY A 339 -2.00 -18.63 6.77
CA GLY A 339 -2.91 -19.11 7.81
C GLY A 339 -2.85 -20.63 7.91
N VAL A 340 -2.43 -21.18 9.06
CA VAL A 340 -2.02 -22.56 9.23
C VAL A 340 -2.73 -23.23 10.42
N ASP A 341 -3.16 -24.47 10.28
CA ASP A 341 -3.60 -25.31 11.40
C ASP A 341 -2.40 -25.49 12.38
N PRO A 342 -2.59 -25.31 13.71
CA PRO A 342 -1.50 -25.39 14.70
C PRO A 342 -0.66 -26.66 14.63
N LYS A 343 -1.25 -27.79 14.19
CA LYS A 343 -0.53 -29.06 14.00
C LYS A 343 0.43 -29.07 12.82
N ASN A 344 0.22 -28.19 11.83
CA ASN A 344 0.98 -28.14 10.58
C ASN A 344 2.07 -27.05 10.58
N VAL A 345 2.22 -26.26 11.65
CA VAL A 345 3.13 -25.09 11.71
C VAL A 345 4.56 -25.46 11.30
N ASP A 346 5.15 -26.50 11.94
CA ASP A 346 6.53 -26.89 11.64
C ASP A 346 6.70 -27.32 10.18
N ALA A 347 5.80 -28.18 9.69
CA ALA A 347 5.83 -28.65 8.30
C ALA A 347 5.64 -27.51 7.30
N THR A 348 4.81 -26.51 7.64
CA THR A 348 4.59 -25.33 6.80
C THR A 348 5.84 -24.46 6.71
N ILE A 349 6.49 -24.17 7.85
CA ILE A 349 7.69 -23.33 7.88
C ILE A 349 8.85 -24.05 7.17
N GLU A 350 9.03 -25.35 7.45
CA GLU A 350 10.06 -26.15 6.78
C GLU A 350 9.87 -26.17 5.25
N GLU A 351 8.66 -26.44 4.78
CA GLU A 351 8.40 -26.49 3.34
C GLU A 351 8.43 -25.08 2.71
N LEU A 352 8.02 -24.03 3.44
CA LEU A 352 8.18 -22.66 3.00
C LEU A 352 9.66 -22.35 2.77
N PHE A 353 10.55 -22.67 3.70
CA PHE A 353 11.99 -22.41 3.54
C PHE A 353 12.59 -23.23 2.40
N ASN A 354 12.17 -24.50 2.24
CA ASN A 354 12.57 -25.33 1.10
C ASN A 354 12.15 -24.71 -0.24
N GLU A 355 10.94 -24.14 -0.33
CA GLU A 355 10.49 -23.47 -1.55
C GLU A 355 11.24 -22.15 -1.79
N LEU A 356 11.58 -21.40 -0.73
CA LEU A 356 12.40 -20.18 -0.86
C LEU A 356 13.83 -20.50 -1.33
N GLU A 357 14.42 -21.59 -0.83
CA GLU A 357 15.73 -22.06 -1.31
C GLU A 357 15.67 -22.42 -2.80
N ARG A 358 14.62 -23.14 -3.25
CA ARG A 358 14.41 -23.44 -4.66
C ARG A 358 14.11 -22.19 -5.49
N ALA A 359 13.48 -21.18 -4.90
CA ALA A 359 13.10 -19.95 -5.59
C ALA A 359 14.31 -19.04 -5.94
N VAL A 360 15.46 -19.26 -5.33
CA VAL A 360 16.74 -18.64 -5.74
C VAL A 360 17.21 -19.16 -7.11
N GLU A 361 16.81 -20.39 -7.49
CA GLU A 361 17.04 -20.85 -8.85
C GLU A 361 16.23 -20.00 -9.84
N MET A 362 16.82 -19.76 -11.01
CA MET A 362 16.16 -18.99 -12.07
C MET A 362 14.78 -19.57 -12.39
N PRO A 363 13.75 -18.73 -12.52
CA PRO A 363 12.42 -19.20 -12.90
C PRO A 363 12.44 -19.78 -14.33
N THR A 364 11.49 -20.63 -14.66
CA THR A 364 11.32 -21.16 -16.01
C THR A 364 10.78 -20.08 -16.97
N GLU A 365 11.00 -20.25 -18.28
CA GLU A 365 10.44 -19.34 -19.29
C GLU A 365 8.90 -19.28 -19.24
N SER A 366 8.24 -20.40 -18.93
CA SER A 366 6.79 -20.46 -18.80
C SER A 366 6.28 -19.66 -17.59
N GLU A 367 6.95 -19.72 -16.44
CA GLU A 367 6.60 -18.92 -15.26
C GLU A 367 6.74 -17.43 -15.54
N VAL A 368 7.85 -17.01 -16.16
CA VAL A 368 8.07 -15.60 -16.50
C VAL A 368 7.03 -15.09 -17.49
N ARG A 369 6.72 -15.86 -18.53
CA ARG A 369 5.68 -15.51 -19.50
C ARG A 369 4.32 -15.35 -18.85
N LEU A 370 3.94 -16.28 -17.97
CA LEU A 370 2.67 -16.21 -17.24
C LEU A 370 2.63 -15.01 -16.30
N ALA A 371 3.69 -14.74 -15.55
CA ALA A 371 3.75 -13.60 -14.66
C ALA A 371 3.60 -12.26 -15.40
N LYS A 372 4.30 -12.09 -16.52
CA LYS A 372 4.16 -10.91 -17.40
C LYS A 372 2.72 -10.77 -17.92
N GLN A 373 2.10 -11.87 -18.32
CA GLN A 373 0.71 -11.87 -18.79
C GLN A 373 -0.26 -11.47 -17.67
N ILE A 374 -0.07 -11.96 -16.44
CA ILE A 374 -0.89 -11.60 -15.26
C ILE A 374 -0.79 -10.10 -14.99
N ILE A 375 0.42 -9.54 -14.95
CA ILE A 375 0.62 -8.09 -14.72
C ILE A 375 -0.04 -7.28 -15.83
N ARG A 376 0.17 -7.66 -17.09
CA ARG A 376 -0.46 -7.01 -18.25
C ARG A 376 -1.98 -7.01 -18.14
N SER A 377 -2.58 -8.14 -17.84
CA SER A 377 -4.04 -8.28 -17.71
C SER A 377 -4.59 -7.45 -16.56
N ARG A 378 -3.92 -7.50 -15.40
CA ARG A 378 -4.30 -6.67 -14.23
C ARG A 378 -4.27 -5.18 -14.57
N LEU A 379 -3.21 -4.71 -15.22
CA LEU A 379 -3.09 -3.31 -15.63
C LEU A 379 -4.20 -2.92 -16.62
N THR A 380 -4.43 -3.75 -17.65
CA THR A 380 -5.47 -3.49 -18.67
C THR A 380 -6.84 -3.33 -18.05
N LEU A 381 -7.25 -4.27 -17.20
CA LEU A 381 -8.56 -4.25 -16.52
C LEU A 381 -8.67 -3.05 -15.56
N ARG A 382 -7.59 -2.71 -14.88
CA ARG A 382 -7.55 -1.57 -13.96
C ARG A 382 -7.74 -0.22 -14.68
N LEU A 383 -7.23 -0.10 -15.90
CA LEU A 383 -7.30 1.15 -16.70
C LEU A 383 -8.70 1.42 -17.28
N GLU A 384 -9.66 0.51 -17.18
CA GLU A 384 -11.04 0.77 -17.55
C GLU A 384 -11.79 1.65 -16.53
N ASP A 385 -11.29 1.71 -15.29
CA ASP A 385 -11.91 2.43 -14.18
C ASP A 385 -11.30 3.81 -13.99
N SER A 386 -12.15 4.86 -14.01
CA SER A 386 -11.70 6.26 -13.89
C SER A 386 -11.00 6.55 -12.56
N ARG A 387 -11.43 5.93 -11.44
CA ARG A 387 -10.76 6.08 -10.15
C ARG A 387 -9.39 5.41 -10.16
N ALA A 388 -9.31 4.22 -10.77
CA ALA A 388 -8.05 3.50 -10.87
C ALA A 388 -7.02 4.23 -11.74
N VAL A 389 -7.47 4.89 -12.83
CA VAL A 389 -6.61 5.76 -13.67
C VAL A 389 -6.15 6.99 -12.88
N SER A 390 -7.08 7.68 -12.18
CA SER A 390 -6.74 8.80 -11.29
C SER A 390 -5.68 8.39 -10.25
N SER A 391 -5.85 7.19 -9.64
CA SER A 391 -4.88 6.66 -8.68
C SER A 391 -3.55 6.27 -9.31
N TYR A 392 -3.57 5.64 -10.49
CA TYR A 392 -2.36 5.22 -11.19
C TYR A 392 -1.42 6.39 -11.50
N VAL A 393 -1.97 7.48 -12.03
CA VAL A 393 -1.19 8.67 -12.36
C VAL A 393 -0.82 9.47 -11.11
N GLY A 394 -1.78 9.69 -10.22
CA GLY A 394 -1.62 10.55 -9.04
C GLY A 394 -0.60 10.02 -8.03
N ALA A 395 -0.63 8.73 -7.72
CA ALA A 395 0.30 8.13 -6.77
C ALA A 395 1.76 8.20 -7.23
N GLN A 396 2.03 7.84 -8.49
CA GLN A 396 3.39 7.90 -9.06
C GLN A 396 3.98 9.30 -8.91
N VAL A 397 3.23 10.31 -9.37
CA VAL A 397 3.68 11.69 -9.39
C VAL A 397 3.89 12.24 -7.98
N THR A 398 2.99 11.93 -7.04
CA THR A 398 3.09 12.40 -5.66
C THR A 398 4.31 11.82 -4.95
N LEU A 399 4.64 10.56 -5.22
CA LEU A 399 5.82 9.88 -4.67
C LEU A 399 7.12 10.17 -5.46
N GLY A 400 7.09 11.13 -6.39
CA GLY A 400 8.27 11.57 -7.13
C GLY A 400 8.69 10.66 -8.27
N LEU A 401 7.83 9.73 -8.69
CA LEU A 401 8.05 8.94 -9.89
C LEU A 401 7.56 9.69 -11.15
N PRO A 402 8.10 9.40 -12.33
CA PRO A 402 7.51 9.86 -13.57
C PRO A 402 6.12 9.22 -13.76
N ALA A 403 5.18 9.98 -14.32
CA ALA A 403 3.89 9.44 -14.75
C ALA A 403 4.09 8.56 -15.99
N LEU A 404 4.50 7.31 -15.78
CA LEU A 404 4.72 6.37 -16.87
C LEU A 404 3.41 6.10 -17.61
N GLN A 405 3.46 6.13 -18.93
CA GLN A 405 2.36 5.62 -19.76
C GLN A 405 2.22 4.09 -19.54
N PRO A 406 1.00 3.53 -19.67
CA PRO A 406 0.81 2.09 -19.51
C PRO A 406 1.70 1.23 -20.43
N ASP A 407 1.90 1.66 -21.67
CA ASP A 407 2.77 1.00 -22.65
C ASP A 407 4.25 1.07 -22.23
N GLU A 408 4.71 2.19 -21.66
CA GLU A 408 6.06 2.34 -21.12
C GLU A 408 6.30 1.40 -19.93
N LEU A 409 5.33 1.31 -19.01
CA LEU A 409 5.39 0.38 -17.89
C LEU A 409 5.47 -1.07 -18.39
N LEU A 410 4.60 -1.45 -19.33
CA LEU A 410 4.62 -2.80 -19.90
C LEU A 410 5.92 -3.10 -20.65
N SER A 411 6.49 -2.12 -21.35
CA SER A 411 7.78 -2.28 -22.01
C SER A 411 8.90 -2.54 -21.00
N LYS A 412 8.87 -1.88 -19.83
CA LYS A 412 9.80 -2.18 -18.73
C LYS A 412 9.62 -3.62 -18.22
N ILE A 413 8.39 -4.05 -17.97
CA ILE A 413 8.08 -5.42 -17.53
C ILE A 413 8.51 -6.44 -18.59
N ASP A 414 8.25 -6.19 -19.87
CA ASP A 414 8.62 -7.09 -20.96
C ASP A 414 10.13 -7.21 -21.15
N SER A 415 10.89 -6.18 -20.83
CA SER A 415 12.36 -6.18 -20.91
C SER A 415 13.05 -7.02 -19.83
N ILE A 416 12.34 -7.37 -18.76
CA ILE A 416 12.93 -8.14 -17.65
C ILE A 416 13.08 -9.61 -18.10
N ASP A 417 14.28 -10.13 -17.95
CA ASP A 417 14.60 -11.52 -18.25
C ASP A 417 14.63 -12.38 -16.98
N ARG A 418 14.84 -13.68 -17.17
CA ARG A 418 14.95 -14.66 -16.08
C ARG A 418 16.12 -14.37 -15.14
N ALA A 419 17.23 -13.89 -15.68
CA ALA A 419 18.43 -13.60 -14.90
C ALA A 419 18.17 -12.45 -13.93
N SER A 420 17.53 -11.37 -14.38
CA SER A 420 17.14 -10.24 -13.54
C SER A 420 16.21 -10.65 -12.39
N ILE A 421 15.27 -11.59 -12.64
CA ILE A 421 14.39 -12.11 -11.59
C ILE A 421 15.19 -12.97 -10.59
N GLY A 422 16.11 -13.82 -11.07
CA GLY A 422 17.01 -14.61 -10.23
C GLY A 422 17.90 -13.74 -9.34
N GLU A 423 18.52 -12.69 -9.89
CA GLU A 423 19.37 -11.74 -9.15
C GLU A 423 18.58 -11.06 -8.01
N VAL A 424 17.33 -10.69 -8.26
CA VAL A 424 16.48 -10.10 -7.23
C VAL A 424 16.07 -11.13 -6.19
N ALA A 425 15.75 -12.36 -6.58
CA ALA A 425 15.48 -13.45 -5.65
C ALA A 425 16.69 -13.69 -4.71
N GLU A 426 17.90 -13.79 -5.24
CA GLU A 426 19.14 -13.92 -4.45
C GLU A 426 19.38 -12.73 -3.52
N LEU A 427 19.04 -11.52 -3.94
CA LEU A 427 19.19 -10.32 -3.14
C LEU A 427 18.25 -10.32 -1.93
N ILE A 428 17.00 -10.73 -2.14
CA ILE A 428 15.92 -10.67 -1.13
C ILE A 428 15.93 -11.91 -0.22
N LEU A 429 16.05 -13.11 -0.81
CA LEU A 429 15.91 -14.38 -0.09
C LEU A 429 17.23 -14.79 0.60
N LYS A 430 17.65 -13.99 1.58
CA LYS A 430 18.81 -14.32 2.43
C LYS A 430 18.30 -14.76 3.80
N PRO A 431 18.52 -16.03 4.22
CA PRO A 431 18.04 -16.54 5.49
C PRO A 431 18.46 -15.70 6.70
N SER A 432 19.65 -15.12 6.67
CA SER A 432 20.12 -14.19 7.69
C SER A 432 19.26 -12.92 7.85
N ARG A 433 18.40 -12.63 6.88
CA ARG A 433 17.53 -11.43 6.85
C ARG A 433 16.04 -11.75 7.06
N TYR A 434 15.72 -13.02 7.34
CA TYR A 434 14.34 -13.43 7.61
C TYR A 434 13.87 -12.95 8.97
N HIS A 435 12.71 -12.34 9.01
CA HIS A 435 11.98 -11.95 10.21
C HIS A 435 10.65 -12.68 10.22
N LEU A 436 10.29 -13.26 11.33
CA LEU A 436 9.06 -14.04 11.48
C LEU A 436 8.19 -13.43 12.55
N SER A 437 6.96 -13.09 12.23
CA SER A 437 5.92 -12.82 13.18
C SER A 437 4.90 -13.95 13.18
N ALA A 438 4.35 -14.27 14.36
CA ALA A 438 3.36 -15.32 14.52
C ALA A 438 2.31 -14.93 15.58
N ILE A 439 1.06 -15.32 15.31
CA ILE A 439 -0.03 -15.21 16.28
C ILE A 439 -0.76 -16.53 16.35
N GLY A 440 -0.93 -17.07 17.54
CA GLY A 440 -1.67 -18.31 17.73
C GLY A 440 -1.10 -19.20 18.84
N PRO A 441 -1.65 -20.44 19.00
CA PRO A 441 -1.22 -21.37 20.01
C PRO A 441 0.05 -22.14 19.57
N VAL A 442 1.19 -21.44 19.55
CA VAL A 442 2.50 -22.01 19.17
C VAL A 442 3.58 -21.58 20.16
N GLU A 443 4.54 -22.48 20.41
CA GLU A 443 5.65 -22.20 21.33
C GLU A 443 6.78 -21.43 20.62
N ARG A 444 7.38 -20.44 21.32
CA ARG A 444 8.44 -19.59 20.78
C ARG A 444 9.66 -20.40 20.32
N ASP A 445 10.07 -21.41 21.10
CA ASP A 445 11.25 -22.21 20.80
C ASP A 445 11.09 -23.02 19.50
N ARG A 446 9.86 -23.45 19.16
CA ARG A 446 9.58 -24.12 17.88
C ARG A 446 9.89 -23.18 16.70
N LEU A 447 9.38 -21.97 16.74
CA LEU A 447 9.60 -20.96 15.70
C LEU A 447 11.06 -20.51 15.62
N ALA A 448 11.70 -20.33 16.79
CA ALA A 448 13.09 -19.92 16.88
C ALA A 448 14.06 -20.95 16.26
N ASN A 449 13.78 -22.25 16.43
CA ASN A 449 14.59 -23.33 15.85
C ASN A 449 14.59 -23.28 14.32
N HIS A 450 13.45 -23.00 13.67
CA HIS A 450 13.36 -22.85 12.23
C HIS A 450 14.18 -21.67 11.72
N LEU A 451 14.11 -20.50 12.39
CA LEU A 451 14.90 -19.31 12.01
C LEU A 451 16.41 -19.48 12.24
N ALA A 452 16.82 -20.38 13.13
CA ALA A 452 18.25 -20.65 13.39
C ALA A 452 18.85 -21.64 12.37
N LEU A 453 18.02 -22.49 11.76
CA LEU A 453 18.42 -23.49 10.77
C LEU A 453 18.41 -22.95 9.33
N GLY A 454 17.63 -21.93 9.03
CA GLY A 454 17.58 -21.21 7.75
C GLY A 454 18.57 -20.05 7.73
#